data_123a006a717e7a10b3eb3fc556dba615
#
_entry.id   123a006a717e7a10b3eb3fc556dba615
#
_cell.length_a   1.000
_cell.length_b   1.000
_cell.length_c   1.000
_cell.angle_alpha   90.00
_cell.angle_beta   90.00
_cell.angle_gamma   90.00
#
_symmetry.space_group_name_H-M   'P 1'
#
loop_
_entity.id
_entity.type
_entity.pdbx_description
1 polymer ?
#
loop_
_entity_poly.entity_id
_entity_poly.type
_entity_poly.pdbx_seq_one_letter_code
_entity_poly.pdbx_strand_id
1 'polypeptide(L)'
;MGSLRVPTQKSKLRDMSAGEVIKAYKRWAPVYDATFGRIVKAGVKQATARANGFSGRLLEAGVGTGLALPHYGPQLSVTGIDLSSDMLRLAQLRTHKAGAKNIEALVEMDACNMSFADASFDIAVAMFVLTVVPEPQKAMAELARVTKPGGTVLVVNHFSVGGGVRGAIEKGLAKHATKLGWRPEFPLDTVLACEKLRLVSLKTIRPMDFFTMLEFRRIA
;
A
#
# COMPACT_ATOMS: atom_id res chain seq x y z
N MET A 1 18.48 19.53 17.09
CA MET A 1 17.41 18.57 17.26
C MET A 1 16.08 19.31 17.26
N GLY A 2 15.46 19.49 16.11
CA GLY A 2 14.19 20.22 15.95
C GLY A 2 13.04 19.22 16.02
N SER A 3 12.22 19.31 17.06
CA SER A 3 10.98 18.55 17.21
C SER A 3 9.98 19.01 16.13
N LEU A 4 9.72 18.16 15.14
CA LEU A 4 8.61 18.33 14.21
C LEU A 4 7.29 18.14 14.98
N ARG A 5 6.64 19.26 15.34
CA ARG A 5 5.26 19.25 15.82
C ARG A 5 4.35 18.97 14.62
N VAL A 6 3.78 17.78 14.57
CA VAL A 6 2.74 17.38 13.62
C VAL A 6 1.39 17.87 14.18
N PRO A 7 0.60 18.65 13.43
CA PRO A 7 -0.71 19.09 13.91
C PRO A 7 -1.69 17.91 13.88
N THR A 8 -2.19 17.54 15.05
CA THR A 8 -3.23 16.50 15.20
C THR A 8 -4.60 17.04 14.74
N GLN A 9 -4.95 16.81 13.51
CA GLN A 9 -6.31 17.03 13.01
C GLN A 9 -7.00 15.66 12.89
N LYS A 10 -7.89 15.35 13.84
CA LYS A 10 -8.81 14.20 13.77
C LYS A 10 -9.78 14.39 12.61
N SER A 11 -9.43 13.93 11.40
CA SER A 11 -10.38 13.80 10.31
C SER A 11 -11.19 12.52 10.53
N LYS A 12 -12.53 12.63 10.56
CA LYS A 12 -13.40 11.45 10.45
C LYS A 12 -13.21 10.88 9.06
N LEU A 13 -12.44 9.79 8.94
CA LEU A 13 -12.36 8.97 7.71
C LEU A 13 -13.79 8.51 7.40
N ARG A 14 -14.32 8.84 6.21
CA ARG A 14 -15.62 8.34 5.77
C ARG A 14 -15.48 6.84 5.52
N ASP A 15 -16.35 6.06 6.15
CA ASP A 15 -16.39 4.61 5.98
C ASP A 15 -16.72 4.25 4.53
N MET A 16 -15.80 3.52 3.88
CA MET A 16 -16.02 2.90 2.58
C MET A 16 -16.19 1.40 2.82
N SER A 17 -17.29 0.81 2.34
CA SER A 17 -17.47 -0.63 2.46
C SER A 17 -16.59 -1.38 1.46
N ALA A 18 -16.11 -2.58 1.82
CA ALA A 18 -15.32 -3.44 0.93
C ALA A 18 -16.04 -3.70 -0.41
N GLY A 19 -17.38 -3.84 -0.40
CA GLY A 19 -18.18 -4.03 -1.61
C GLY A 19 -18.20 -2.82 -2.57
N GLU A 20 -18.13 -1.60 -2.04
CA GLU A 20 -18.04 -0.38 -2.86
C GLU A 20 -16.65 -0.26 -3.51
N VAL A 21 -15.61 -0.61 -2.78
CA VAL A 21 -14.24 -0.66 -3.28
C VAL A 21 -14.11 -1.65 -4.43
N ILE A 22 -14.62 -2.88 -4.29
CA ILE A 22 -14.59 -3.91 -5.34
C ILE A 22 -15.34 -3.43 -6.60
N LYS A 23 -16.53 -2.81 -6.45
CA LYS A 23 -17.31 -2.27 -7.59
C LYS A 23 -16.58 -1.13 -8.30
N ALA A 24 -15.95 -0.23 -7.55
CA ALA A 24 -15.15 0.85 -8.11
C ALA A 24 -13.95 0.29 -8.89
N TYR A 25 -13.22 -0.68 -8.33
CA TYR A 25 -12.08 -1.31 -8.98
C TYR A 25 -12.45 -2.04 -10.29
N LYS A 26 -13.57 -2.80 -10.34
CA LYS A 26 -14.06 -3.43 -11.57
C LYS A 26 -14.29 -2.42 -12.71
N ARG A 27 -14.73 -1.20 -12.36
CA ARG A 27 -14.98 -0.14 -13.34
C ARG A 27 -13.69 0.55 -13.82
N TRP A 28 -12.72 0.71 -12.94
CA TRP A 28 -11.51 1.51 -13.17
C TRP A 28 -10.31 0.70 -13.65
N ALA A 29 -10.30 -0.63 -13.47
CA ALA A 29 -9.16 -1.48 -13.81
C ALA A 29 -8.58 -1.27 -15.22
N PRO A 30 -9.40 -1.12 -16.29
CA PRO A 30 -8.87 -0.87 -17.65
C PRO A 30 -8.31 0.55 -17.84
N VAL A 31 -8.84 1.53 -17.11
CA VAL A 31 -8.48 2.96 -17.24
C VAL A 31 -7.32 3.32 -16.31
N TYR A 32 -7.17 2.58 -15.21
CA TYR A 32 -6.17 2.82 -14.17
C TYR A 32 -4.74 2.68 -14.71
N ASP A 33 -4.47 1.63 -15.49
CA ASP A 33 -3.16 1.41 -16.11
C ASP A 33 -2.81 2.49 -17.17
N ALA A 34 -3.81 3.10 -17.82
CA ALA A 34 -3.59 4.08 -18.89
C ALA A 34 -3.40 5.52 -18.36
N THR A 35 -4.13 5.92 -17.33
CA THR A 35 -4.15 7.31 -16.83
C THR A 35 -3.22 7.56 -15.65
N PHE A 36 -3.18 6.67 -14.67
CA PHE A 36 -2.29 6.75 -13.52
C PHE A 36 -0.97 5.98 -13.71
N GLY A 37 -0.85 5.21 -14.79
CA GLY A 37 0.20 4.23 -14.99
C GLY A 37 1.63 4.77 -14.87
N ARG A 38 1.91 6.02 -15.29
CA ARG A 38 3.27 6.59 -15.17
C ARG A 38 3.62 6.94 -13.73
N ILE A 39 2.66 7.48 -12.97
CA ILE A 39 2.89 7.94 -11.59
C ILE A 39 2.95 6.74 -10.65
N VAL A 40 2.03 5.79 -10.82
CA VAL A 40 2.02 4.52 -10.08
C VAL A 40 3.29 3.70 -10.36
N LYS A 41 3.75 3.65 -11.63
CA LYS A 41 5.00 2.95 -12.00
C LYS A 41 6.22 3.50 -11.28
N ALA A 42 6.31 4.81 -11.06
CA ALA A 42 7.41 5.40 -10.30
C ALA A 42 7.42 4.92 -8.84
N GLY A 43 6.23 4.85 -8.21
CA GLY A 43 6.07 4.30 -6.86
C GLY A 43 6.44 2.82 -6.78
N VAL A 44 5.90 2.02 -7.68
CA VAL A 44 6.23 0.59 -7.79
C VAL A 44 7.74 0.39 -7.96
N LYS A 45 8.36 1.11 -8.90
CA LYS A 45 9.81 1.01 -9.15
C LYS A 45 10.65 1.33 -7.91
N GLN A 46 10.29 2.38 -7.18
CA GLN A 46 11.06 2.76 -5.99
C GLN A 46 10.83 1.78 -4.82
N ALA A 47 9.59 1.33 -4.61
CA ALA A 47 9.27 0.35 -3.56
C ALA A 47 9.95 -0.99 -3.83
N THR A 48 9.86 -1.53 -5.06
CA THR A 48 10.49 -2.80 -5.41
C THR A 48 12.02 -2.70 -5.38
N ALA A 49 12.60 -1.59 -5.84
CA ALA A 49 14.04 -1.36 -5.72
C ALA A 49 14.49 -1.34 -4.25
N ARG A 50 13.69 -0.73 -3.35
CA ARG A 50 13.99 -0.74 -1.91
C ARG A 50 13.82 -2.13 -1.30
N ALA A 51 12.74 -2.85 -1.65
CA ALA A 51 12.48 -4.21 -1.19
C ALA A 51 13.59 -5.18 -1.64
N ASN A 52 14.13 -5.00 -2.85
CA ASN A 52 15.22 -5.81 -3.37
C ASN A 52 16.57 -5.63 -2.63
N GLY A 53 16.67 -4.64 -1.75
CA GLY A 53 17.78 -4.51 -0.82
C GLY A 53 17.70 -5.45 0.39
N PHE A 54 16.67 -6.29 0.47
CA PHE A 54 16.46 -7.30 1.51
C PHE A 54 16.40 -8.70 0.91
N SER A 55 16.29 -9.70 1.77
CA SER A 55 16.10 -11.10 1.39
C SER A 55 15.10 -11.77 2.34
N GLY A 56 14.56 -12.92 1.93
CA GLY A 56 13.63 -13.70 2.72
C GLY A 56 12.19 -13.62 2.23
N ARG A 57 11.24 -13.86 3.13
CA ARG A 57 9.81 -13.90 2.80
C ARG A 57 9.22 -12.50 2.77
N LEU A 58 8.61 -12.14 1.64
CA LEU A 58 7.95 -10.87 1.43
C LEU A 58 6.44 -11.07 1.28
N LEU A 59 5.68 -10.29 2.04
CA LEU A 59 4.24 -10.12 1.82
C LEU A 59 4.00 -8.82 1.04
N GLU A 60 3.24 -8.88 -0.07
CA GLU A 60 2.63 -7.70 -0.68
C GLU A 60 1.13 -7.70 -0.42
N ALA A 61 0.65 -6.71 0.36
CA ALA A 61 -0.76 -6.52 0.64
C ALA A 61 -1.39 -5.57 -0.40
N GLY A 62 -2.48 -6.03 -1.04
CA GLY A 62 -3.13 -5.31 -2.13
C GLY A 62 -2.35 -5.35 -3.44
N VAL A 63 -2.00 -6.56 -3.90
CA VAL A 63 -1.23 -6.73 -5.14
C VAL A 63 -1.94 -6.23 -6.39
N GLY A 64 -3.27 -6.08 -6.35
CA GLY A 64 -4.08 -5.69 -7.49
C GLY A 64 -3.81 -6.55 -8.71
N THR A 65 -3.54 -5.93 -9.86
CA THR A 65 -3.19 -6.61 -11.11
C THR A 65 -1.74 -7.12 -11.16
N GLY A 66 -1.00 -7.05 -10.04
CA GLY A 66 0.36 -7.58 -9.91
C GLY A 66 1.45 -6.74 -10.57
N LEU A 67 1.29 -5.40 -10.63
CA LEU A 67 2.27 -4.52 -11.28
C LEU A 67 3.68 -4.63 -10.71
N ALA A 68 3.81 -4.87 -9.41
CA ALA A 68 5.10 -4.95 -8.72
C ALA A 68 5.73 -6.33 -8.80
N LEU A 69 4.93 -7.38 -8.83
CA LEU A 69 5.37 -8.77 -8.67
C LEU A 69 6.54 -9.17 -9.58
N PRO A 70 6.58 -8.81 -10.89
CA PRO A 70 7.70 -9.16 -11.76
C PRO A 70 9.02 -8.42 -11.45
N HIS A 71 8.97 -7.41 -10.57
CA HIS A 71 10.13 -6.57 -10.25
C HIS A 71 10.83 -6.96 -8.96
N TYR A 72 10.27 -7.91 -8.19
CA TYR A 72 10.95 -8.44 -7.02
C TYR A 72 12.09 -9.39 -7.42
N GLY A 73 13.23 -9.20 -6.77
CA GLY A 73 14.44 -10.01 -7.03
C GLY A 73 14.32 -11.45 -6.53
N PRO A 74 15.13 -12.35 -7.07
CA PRO A 74 15.06 -13.80 -6.78
C PRO A 74 15.41 -14.16 -5.33
N GLN A 75 16.03 -13.25 -4.58
CA GLN A 75 16.32 -13.43 -3.15
C GLN A 75 15.08 -13.27 -2.24
N LEU A 76 13.94 -12.86 -2.82
CA LEU A 76 12.68 -12.68 -2.11
C LEU A 76 11.72 -13.79 -2.50
N SER A 77 11.13 -14.47 -1.53
CA SER A 77 9.99 -15.37 -1.71
C SER A 77 8.71 -14.57 -1.47
N VAL A 78 7.93 -14.32 -2.51
CA VAL A 78 6.84 -13.35 -2.51
C VAL A 78 5.49 -14.02 -2.35
N THR A 79 4.77 -13.64 -1.31
CA THR A 79 3.33 -13.93 -1.16
C THR A 79 2.55 -12.65 -1.39
N GLY A 80 1.59 -12.68 -2.31
CA GLY A 80 0.72 -11.55 -2.60
C GLY A 80 -0.70 -11.79 -2.13
N ILE A 81 -1.35 -10.78 -1.55
CA ILE A 81 -2.78 -10.85 -1.20
C ILE A 81 -3.56 -9.71 -1.84
N ASP A 82 -4.81 -10.00 -2.19
CA ASP A 82 -5.80 -9.01 -2.61
C ASP A 82 -7.20 -9.50 -2.25
N LEU A 83 -8.13 -8.58 -2.02
CA LEU A 83 -9.53 -8.93 -1.72
C LEU A 83 -10.33 -9.36 -2.97
N SER A 84 -9.80 -9.12 -4.16
CA SER A 84 -10.45 -9.37 -5.45
C SER A 84 -9.80 -10.54 -6.18
N SER A 85 -10.53 -11.65 -6.32
CA SER A 85 -10.14 -12.80 -7.14
C SER A 85 -9.88 -12.43 -8.61
N ASP A 86 -10.64 -11.46 -9.16
CA ASP A 86 -10.42 -10.94 -10.52
C ASP A 86 -9.05 -10.28 -10.66
N MET A 87 -8.61 -9.51 -9.64
CA MET A 87 -7.27 -8.90 -9.61
C MET A 87 -6.19 -9.95 -9.50
N LEU A 88 -6.36 -10.92 -8.63
CA LEU A 88 -5.40 -12.02 -8.46
C LEU A 88 -5.24 -12.84 -9.74
N ARG A 89 -6.32 -13.08 -10.47
CA ARG A 89 -6.24 -13.73 -11.79
C ARG A 89 -5.40 -12.94 -12.78
N LEU A 90 -5.54 -11.63 -12.83
CA LEU A 90 -4.71 -10.76 -13.67
C LEU A 90 -3.25 -10.74 -13.19
N ALA A 91 -3.02 -10.72 -11.89
CA ALA A 91 -1.69 -10.80 -11.28
C ALA A 91 -1.01 -12.12 -11.67
N GLN A 92 -1.71 -13.24 -11.61
CA GLN A 92 -1.21 -14.55 -12.00
C GLN A 92 -0.83 -14.61 -13.49
N LEU A 93 -1.67 -14.08 -14.37
CA LEU A 93 -1.35 -13.98 -15.80
C LEU A 93 -0.10 -13.11 -16.05
N ARG A 94 0.03 -11.99 -15.33
CA ARG A 94 1.19 -11.11 -15.46
C ARG A 94 2.48 -11.76 -14.98
N THR A 95 2.47 -12.42 -13.83
CA THR A 95 3.65 -13.11 -13.29
C THR A 95 4.09 -14.28 -14.17
N HIS A 96 3.12 -15.06 -14.68
CA HIS A 96 3.39 -16.13 -15.63
C HIS A 96 4.03 -15.59 -16.93
N LYS A 97 3.45 -14.55 -17.52
CA LYS A 97 3.98 -13.91 -18.74
C LYS A 97 5.38 -13.33 -18.54
N ALA A 98 5.67 -12.82 -17.35
CA ALA A 98 6.98 -12.27 -16.99
C ALA A 98 8.02 -13.34 -16.59
N GLY A 99 7.61 -14.60 -16.43
CA GLY A 99 8.48 -15.67 -15.97
C GLY A 99 8.97 -15.49 -14.52
N ALA A 100 8.19 -14.82 -13.67
CA ALA A 100 8.53 -14.59 -12.28
C ALA A 100 8.44 -15.91 -11.49
N LYS A 101 9.58 -16.45 -11.07
CA LYS A 101 9.69 -17.77 -10.40
C LYS A 101 9.66 -17.70 -8.87
N ASN A 102 9.75 -16.52 -8.32
CA ASN A 102 9.84 -16.27 -6.88
C ASN A 102 8.50 -15.89 -6.22
N ILE A 103 7.39 -16.04 -6.96
CA ILE A 103 6.05 -15.85 -6.41
C ILE A 103 5.58 -17.16 -5.79
N GLU A 104 5.53 -17.20 -4.46
CA GLU A 104 5.15 -18.38 -3.67
C GLU A 104 3.64 -18.62 -3.71
N ALA A 105 2.86 -17.55 -3.52
CA ALA A 105 1.40 -17.63 -3.52
C ALA A 105 0.74 -16.30 -3.90
N LEU A 106 -0.45 -16.38 -4.49
CA LEU A 106 -1.40 -15.27 -4.65
C LEU A 106 -2.71 -15.71 -3.99
N VAL A 107 -3.13 -15.02 -2.93
CA VAL A 107 -4.23 -15.46 -2.05
C VAL A 107 -5.29 -14.38 -1.93
N GLU A 108 -6.56 -14.77 -2.07
CA GLU A 108 -7.69 -13.90 -1.77
C GLU A 108 -7.79 -13.73 -0.25
N MET A 109 -7.53 -12.50 0.23
CA MET A 109 -7.45 -12.21 1.65
C MET A 109 -7.65 -10.73 1.92
N ASP A 110 -8.31 -10.41 3.06
CA ASP A 110 -8.46 -9.06 3.55
C ASP A 110 -7.17 -8.59 4.27
N ALA A 111 -6.61 -7.48 3.81
CA ALA A 111 -5.45 -6.85 4.44
C ALA A 111 -5.73 -6.35 5.88
N CYS A 112 -7.00 -6.18 6.24
CA CYS A 112 -7.40 -5.81 7.59
C CYS A 112 -7.60 -7.03 8.53
N ASN A 113 -7.55 -8.25 8.01
CA ASN A 113 -7.74 -9.49 8.78
C ASN A 113 -7.00 -10.66 8.11
N MET A 114 -5.69 -10.72 8.29
CA MET A 114 -4.84 -11.69 7.62
C MET A 114 -4.80 -13.02 8.38
N SER A 115 -4.96 -14.15 7.67
CA SER A 115 -4.87 -15.50 8.24
C SER A 115 -3.44 -15.99 8.49
N PHE A 116 -2.42 -15.17 8.23
CA PHE A 116 -1.03 -15.53 8.49
C PHE A 116 -0.73 -15.49 9.99
N ALA A 117 0.16 -16.38 10.42
CA ALA A 117 0.70 -16.35 11.78
C ALA A 117 1.53 -15.07 12.01
N ASP A 118 1.69 -14.70 13.28
CA ASP A 118 2.56 -13.60 13.68
C ASP A 118 4.00 -13.86 13.21
N ALA A 119 4.70 -12.80 12.86
CA ALA A 119 6.11 -12.85 12.50
C ALA A 119 6.45 -13.82 11.34
N SER A 120 5.56 -13.97 10.35
CA SER A 120 5.71 -14.89 9.22
C SER A 120 6.59 -14.35 8.09
N PHE A 121 6.76 -13.02 8.01
CA PHE A 121 7.45 -12.36 6.89
C PHE A 121 8.61 -11.50 7.38
N ASP A 122 9.67 -11.45 6.58
CA ASP A 122 10.83 -10.59 6.82
C ASP A 122 10.53 -9.15 6.40
N ILE A 123 9.68 -9.01 5.35
CA ILE A 123 9.25 -7.73 4.79
C ILE A 123 7.76 -7.77 4.49
N ALA A 124 7.05 -6.69 4.79
CA ALA A 124 5.71 -6.46 4.29
C ALA A 124 5.67 -5.18 3.44
N VAL A 125 4.96 -5.21 2.33
CA VAL A 125 4.81 -4.09 1.40
C VAL A 125 3.33 -3.80 1.19
N ALA A 126 2.95 -2.52 1.26
CA ALA A 126 1.61 -2.05 0.98
C ALA A 126 1.68 -0.83 0.06
N MET A 127 1.33 -1.00 -1.22
CA MET A 127 1.37 0.06 -2.22
C MET A 127 -0.03 0.44 -2.66
N PHE A 128 -0.40 1.71 -2.45
CA PHE A 128 -1.68 2.32 -2.89
C PHE A 128 -2.94 1.67 -2.28
N VAL A 129 -2.80 0.74 -1.34
CA VAL A 129 -3.89 -0.02 -0.75
C VAL A 129 -4.52 0.67 0.48
N LEU A 130 -3.73 1.42 1.28
CA LEU A 130 -4.23 1.98 2.53
C LEU A 130 -5.29 3.08 2.35
N THR A 131 -5.34 3.73 1.19
CA THR A 131 -6.40 4.69 0.84
C THR A 131 -7.71 4.03 0.44
N VAL A 132 -7.71 2.72 0.20
CA VAL A 132 -8.88 1.98 -0.30
C VAL A 132 -9.45 0.99 0.72
N VAL A 133 -8.63 0.44 1.63
CA VAL A 133 -9.12 -0.47 2.68
C VAL A 133 -10.08 0.24 3.64
N PRO A 134 -11.09 -0.45 4.18
CA PRO A 134 -12.03 0.16 5.14
C PRO A 134 -11.34 0.72 6.38
N GLU A 135 -10.45 -0.07 6.99
CA GLU A 135 -9.80 0.21 8.27
C GLU A 135 -8.25 0.26 8.10
N PRO A 136 -7.68 1.37 7.59
CA PRO A 136 -6.24 1.44 7.32
C PRO A 136 -5.36 1.25 8.56
N GLN A 137 -5.84 1.62 9.73
CA GLN A 137 -5.11 1.38 11.00
C GLN A 137 -5.05 -0.10 11.34
N LYS A 138 -6.14 -0.86 11.07
CA LYS A 138 -6.13 -2.33 11.20
C LYS A 138 -5.17 -2.96 10.20
N ALA A 139 -5.19 -2.51 8.95
CA ALA A 139 -4.25 -3.02 7.95
C ALA A 139 -2.80 -2.77 8.37
N MET A 140 -2.48 -1.59 8.92
CA MET A 140 -1.15 -1.29 9.47
C MET A 140 -0.80 -2.20 10.67
N ALA A 141 -1.76 -2.47 11.56
CA ALA A 141 -1.56 -3.39 12.68
C ALA A 141 -1.32 -4.83 12.20
N GLU A 142 -2.04 -5.29 11.17
CA GLU A 142 -1.84 -6.60 10.57
C GLU A 142 -0.48 -6.70 9.85
N LEU A 143 -0.09 -5.69 9.08
CA LEU A 143 1.26 -5.61 8.48
C LEU A 143 2.35 -5.70 9.55
N ALA A 144 2.16 -4.99 10.68
CA ALA A 144 3.08 -5.07 11.80
C ALA A 144 3.08 -6.47 12.45
N ARG A 145 1.91 -7.08 12.64
CA ARG A 145 1.77 -8.40 13.29
C ARG A 145 2.47 -9.49 12.50
N VAL A 146 2.23 -9.54 11.19
CA VAL A 146 2.78 -10.59 10.31
C VAL A 146 4.25 -10.39 9.97
N THR A 147 4.78 -9.19 10.15
CA THR A 147 6.22 -8.92 9.96
C THR A 147 7.00 -9.34 11.19
N LYS A 148 8.15 -9.97 11.03
CA LYS A 148 9.06 -10.37 12.14
C LYS A 148 9.54 -9.15 12.94
N PRO A 149 9.79 -9.28 14.24
CA PRO A 149 10.53 -8.27 15.01
C PRO A 149 11.85 -7.91 14.29
N GLY A 150 12.16 -6.62 14.16
CA GLY A 150 13.29 -6.16 13.37
C GLY A 150 13.09 -6.22 11.84
N GLY A 151 11.96 -6.76 11.36
CA GLY A 151 11.59 -6.76 9.95
C GLY A 151 11.16 -5.37 9.46
N THR A 152 10.94 -5.26 8.15
CA THR A 152 10.64 -3.98 7.50
C THR A 152 9.21 -3.96 6.96
N VAL A 153 8.50 -2.83 7.16
CA VAL A 153 7.23 -2.55 6.48
C VAL A 153 7.43 -1.35 5.56
N LEU A 154 7.16 -1.53 4.25
CA LEU A 154 7.21 -0.48 3.25
C LEU A 154 5.78 -0.09 2.86
N VAL A 155 5.50 1.20 2.91
CA VAL A 155 4.21 1.76 2.50
C VAL A 155 4.45 2.79 1.42
N VAL A 156 3.75 2.67 0.29
CA VAL A 156 3.69 3.71 -0.74
C VAL A 156 2.25 4.15 -0.92
N ASN A 157 2.00 5.42 -0.63
CA ASN A 157 0.64 5.96 -0.72
C ASN A 157 0.66 7.45 -1.04
N HIS A 158 -0.50 7.95 -1.48
CA HIS A 158 -0.80 9.37 -1.43
C HIS A 158 -1.14 9.75 0.01
N PHE A 159 -0.58 10.87 0.48
CA PHE A 159 -0.97 11.48 1.75
C PHE A 159 -1.41 12.91 1.51
N SER A 160 -2.48 13.32 2.19
CA SER A 160 -3.02 14.67 2.07
C SER A 160 -2.06 15.71 2.63
N VAL A 161 -1.97 16.84 1.91
CA VAL A 161 -1.22 18.02 2.36
C VAL A 161 -2.24 18.98 2.96
N GLY A 162 -2.20 19.22 4.24
CA GLY A 162 -3.23 19.96 4.99
C GLY A 162 -3.51 21.41 4.57
N GLY A 163 -3.00 21.92 3.41
CA GLY A 163 -3.18 23.29 2.96
C GLY A 163 -2.81 23.55 1.51
N GLY A 164 -2.97 24.81 1.05
CA GLY A 164 -2.67 25.25 -0.31
C GLY A 164 -3.67 24.77 -1.37
N VAL A 165 -3.37 25.01 -2.64
CA VAL A 165 -4.23 24.65 -3.78
C VAL A 165 -4.46 23.14 -3.84
N ARG A 166 -3.43 22.32 -3.59
CA ARG A 166 -3.53 20.86 -3.56
C ARG A 166 -4.50 20.37 -2.48
N GLY A 167 -4.41 20.91 -1.25
CA GLY A 167 -5.34 20.55 -0.17
C GLY A 167 -6.78 20.96 -0.47
N ALA A 168 -7.02 22.09 -1.16
CA ALA A 168 -8.36 22.49 -1.60
C ALA A 168 -8.92 21.51 -2.64
N ILE A 169 -8.12 21.04 -3.60
CA ILE A 169 -8.51 20.04 -4.59
C ILE A 169 -8.82 18.71 -3.90
N GLU A 170 -7.97 18.25 -2.98
CA GLU A 170 -8.15 17.01 -2.21
C GLU A 170 -9.48 17.04 -1.44
N LYS A 171 -9.79 18.15 -0.76
CA LYS A 171 -11.07 18.37 -0.07
C LYS A 171 -12.27 18.34 -1.01
N GLY A 172 -12.15 18.97 -2.18
CA GLY A 172 -13.18 18.92 -3.22
C GLY A 172 -13.47 17.50 -3.70
N LEU A 173 -12.43 16.72 -3.97
CA LEU A 173 -12.51 15.33 -4.40
C LEU A 173 -12.99 14.37 -3.29
N ALA A 174 -12.73 14.69 -2.03
CA ALA A 174 -13.14 13.86 -0.89
C ALA A 174 -14.66 13.65 -0.81
N LYS A 175 -15.46 14.61 -1.32
CA LYS A 175 -16.92 14.47 -1.42
C LYS A 175 -17.35 13.34 -2.36
N HIS A 176 -16.48 12.91 -3.26
CA HIS A 176 -16.71 11.88 -4.26
C HIS A 176 -15.88 10.59 -4.00
N ALA A 177 -15.27 10.45 -2.82
CA ALA A 177 -14.38 9.34 -2.47
C ALA A 177 -14.98 7.96 -2.80
N THR A 178 -16.27 7.74 -2.50
CA THR A 178 -17.00 6.49 -2.80
C THR A 178 -17.08 6.19 -4.30
N LYS A 179 -17.27 7.25 -5.14
CA LYS A 179 -17.28 7.11 -6.60
C LYS A 179 -15.89 6.91 -7.17
N LEU A 180 -14.86 7.50 -6.54
CA LEU A 180 -13.46 7.39 -6.92
C LEU A 180 -12.85 6.06 -6.50
N GLY A 181 -13.39 5.39 -5.48
CA GLY A 181 -12.87 4.13 -4.95
C GLY A 181 -11.59 4.28 -4.11
N TRP A 182 -11.22 5.51 -3.74
CA TRP A 182 -10.07 5.80 -2.87
C TRP A 182 -10.30 7.10 -2.08
N ARG A 183 -9.56 7.29 -0.99
CA ARG A 183 -9.65 8.48 -0.14
C ARG A 183 -8.67 9.57 -0.60
N PRO A 184 -9.14 10.68 -1.20
CA PRO A 184 -8.29 11.83 -1.54
C PRO A 184 -7.72 12.53 -0.31
N GLU A 185 -8.49 12.60 0.79
CA GLU A 185 -8.01 13.03 2.10
C GLU A 185 -7.56 11.81 2.91
N PHE A 186 -6.25 11.63 3.02
CA PHE A 186 -5.63 10.55 3.78
C PHE A 186 -4.45 11.08 4.59
N PRO A 187 -4.68 11.45 5.86
CA PRO A 187 -3.63 12.02 6.71
C PRO A 187 -2.51 11.02 6.99
N LEU A 188 -1.28 11.52 7.00
CA LEU A 188 -0.08 10.73 7.31
C LEU A 188 -0.18 10.06 8.71
N ASP A 189 -0.75 10.78 9.68
CA ASP A 189 -0.93 10.27 11.05
C ASP A 189 -1.73 8.96 11.12
N THR A 190 -2.58 8.69 10.12
CA THR A 190 -3.33 7.43 10.03
C THR A 190 -2.42 6.20 10.03
N VAL A 191 -1.25 6.30 9.38
CA VAL A 191 -0.29 5.20 9.28
C VAL A 191 0.82 5.28 10.33
N LEU A 192 1.06 6.46 10.90
CA LEU A 192 2.05 6.66 11.95
C LEU A 192 1.56 6.19 13.34
N ALA A 193 0.25 6.00 13.51
CA ALA A 193 -0.36 5.64 14.78
C ALA A 193 -0.09 4.18 15.23
N CYS A 194 0.55 3.35 14.41
CA CYS A 194 0.84 1.96 14.78
C CYS A 194 2.05 1.88 15.71
N GLU A 195 1.81 1.66 17.01
CA GLU A 195 2.86 1.63 18.05
C GLU A 195 3.93 0.55 17.85
N LYS A 196 3.60 -0.55 17.14
CA LYS A 196 4.54 -1.62 16.82
C LYS A 196 5.49 -1.29 15.65
N LEU A 197 5.32 -0.13 15.04
CA LEU A 197 6.12 0.30 13.89
C LEU A 197 6.82 1.63 14.18
N ARG A 198 8.14 1.64 14.03
CA ARG A 198 8.95 2.86 14.11
C ARG A 198 9.30 3.33 12.72
N LEU A 199 8.92 4.57 12.37
CA LEU A 199 9.31 5.19 11.11
C LEU A 199 10.83 5.34 11.04
N VAL A 200 11.44 4.83 9.97
CA VAL A 200 12.88 4.89 9.68
C VAL A 200 13.16 5.90 8.57
N SER A 201 12.31 5.95 7.54
CA SER A 201 12.50 6.82 6.40
C SER A 201 11.18 7.27 5.82
N LEU A 202 11.14 8.51 5.36
CA LEU A 202 10.06 9.11 4.60
C LEU A 202 10.67 9.76 3.35
N LYS A 203 10.20 9.37 2.15
CA LYS A 203 10.69 9.91 0.88
C LYS A 203 9.51 10.18 -0.06
N THR A 204 9.45 11.40 -0.58
CA THR A 204 8.52 11.72 -1.67
C THR A 204 8.99 11.10 -2.99
N ILE A 205 8.07 10.69 -3.83
CA ILE A 205 8.32 9.99 -5.10
C ILE A 205 8.21 10.96 -6.25
N ARG A 206 9.34 11.25 -6.90
CA ARG A 206 9.38 12.09 -8.12
C ARG A 206 8.76 11.36 -9.33
N PRO A 207 8.24 12.08 -10.31
CA PRO A 207 8.49 13.51 -10.60
C PRO A 207 7.52 14.48 -9.96
N MET A 208 6.35 14.08 -9.46
CA MET A 208 5.29 15.01 -9.06
C MET A 208 5.11 15.13 -7.53
N ASP A 209 5.92 14.44 -6.74
CA ASP A 209 5.83 14.37 -5.27
C ASP A 209 4.41 14.05 -4.76
N PHE A 210 3.64 13.33 -5.61
CA PHE A 210 2.25 12.97 -5.30
C PHE A 210 2.18 11.80 -4.33
N PHE A 211 3.10 10.85 -4.44
CA PHE A 211 3.21 9.72 -3.53
C PHE A 211 4.40 9.86 -2.60
N THR A 212 4.27 9.25 -1.44
CA THR A 212 5.33 9.15 -0.44
C THR A 212 5.57 7.69 -0.12
N MET A 213 6.84 7.30 -0.06
CA MET A 213 7.28 6.01 0.45
C MET A 213 7.71 6.18 1.89
N LEU A 214 7.12 5.37 2.76
CA LEU A 214 7.45 5.24 4.17
C LEU A 214 8.12 3.90 4.41
N GLU A 215 9.20 3.90 5.16
CA GLU A 215 9.84 2.68 5.64
C GLU A 215 9.75 2.63 7.15
N PHE A 216 9.18 1.57 7.65
CA PHE A 216 9.08 1.31 9.07
C PHE A 216 9.91 0.10 9.45
N ARG A 217 10.40 0.10 10.68
CA ARG A 217 10.98 -1.07 11.35
C ARG A 217 9.99 -1.59 12.38
N ARG A 218 9.66 -2.90 12.34
CA ARG A 218 8.90 -3.50 13.41
C ARG A 218 9.75 -3.54 14.68
N ILE A 219 9.24 -2.90 15.72
CA ILE A 219 9.79 -3.04 17.08
C ILE A 219 9.18 -4.26 17.79
N ALA A 220 9.82 -4.70 18.84
CA ALA A 220 9.42 -5.92 19.57
C ALA A 220 7.97 -5.90 20.03
#